data_5282a3f23950fbdaba956740e26f881e
#
_entry.id   5282a3f23950fbdaba956740e26f881e
#
_cell.length_a   1.000
_cell.length_b   1.000
_cell.length_c   1.000
_cell.angle_alpha   90.00
_cell.angle_beta   90.00
_cell.angle_gamma   90.00
#
_symmetry.space_group_name_H-M   'P 1'
#
loop_
_entity.id
_entity.type
_entity.pdbx_description
1 polymer ?
#
loop_
_entity_poly.entity_id
_entity_poly.type
_entity_poly.pdbx_seq_one_letter_code
_entity_poly.pdbx_strand_id
1 'polypeptide(L)'
;MFKQHSSRVTWKPLAGLGVLAILAVAMLLLAGCQSSSNAPAAGTDATGTLAIETITVNGEGKVSVTPDEAIVSVAVETDAADAASALDTNSKDMQKVLDALKAQGIKDTEIETANVAVYPNRQYDPQTGKETLVGYRAQNSVTVTLTDLTKVPAVFAAATEAGANNITGPVWRLSDNNQAVNEALTRATENALGKAQTLATASGVKVGSILVLNEGSVSSPPIFYADQALASGASKDSSVTPPPTSPQMIEVTASVTATYRMER
;
A
#
# COMPACT_ATOMS: atom_id res chain seq x y z
N MET A 1 -12.57 -37.57 -20.73
CA MET A 1 -13.66 -38.51 -20.50
C MET A 1 -13.79 -38.68 -18.98
N PHE A 2 -14.45 -37.73 -18.31
CA PHE A 2 -14.73 -37.79 -16.87
C PHE A 2 -16.22 -37.61 -16.65
N LYS A 3 -16.84 -38.63 -16.04
CA LYS A 3 -18.27 -38.86 -15.87
C LYS A 3 -18.75 -38.13 -14.60
N GLN A 4 -19.62 -37.12 -14.76
CA GLN A 4 -20.31 -36.49 -13.64
C GLN A 4 -21.39 -37.44 -13.08
N HIS A 5 -21.33 -37.65 -11.76
CA HIS A 5 -22.36 -38.34 -11.00
C HIS A 5 -23.21 -37.29 -10.28
N SER A 6 -24.45 -37.12 -10.74
CA SER A 6 -25.45 -36.30 -10.07
C SER A 6 -26.36 -37.20 -9.24
N SER A 7 -26.28 -37.09 -7.94
CA SER A 7 -27.22 -37.74 -7.00
C SER A 7 -28.43 -36.84 -6.76
N ARG A 8 -29.57 -37.21 -7.25
CA ARG A 8 -30.86 -36.59 -6.94
C ARG A 8 -31.40 -37.21 -5.64
N VAL A 9 -31.62 -36.41 -4.64
CA VAL A 9 -32.37 -36.78 -3.43
C VAL A 9 -33.84 -36.49 -3.65
N THR A 10 -34.65 -37.55 -3.67
CA THR A 10 -36.12 -37.49 -3.77
C THR A 10 -36.74 -37.47 -2.38
N TRP A 11 -37.47 -36.41 -2.05
CA TRP A 11 -38.31 -36.35 -0.84
C TRP A 11 -39.71 -36.86 -1.16
N LYS A 12 -40.19 -37.85 -0.39
CA LYS A 12 -41.58 -38.32 -0.38
C LYS A 12 -42.37 -37.55 0.71
N PRO A 13 -43.62 -37.13 0.41
CA PRO A 13 -44.48 -36.53 1.41
C PRO A 13 -45.23 -37.62 2.20
N LEU A 14 -45.19 -37.54 3.52
CA LEU A 14 -46.10 -38.28 4.41
C LEU A 14 -47.23 -37.31 4.83
N ALA A 15 -48.39 -37.53 4.25
CA ALA A 15 -49.66 -36.92 4.65
C ALA A 15 -50.36 -37.85 5.66
N GLY A 16 -50.92 -37.26 6.68
CA GLY A 16 -52.03 -37.91 7.35
C GLY A 16 -52.01 -37.90 8.88
N LEU A 17 -53.13 -37.40 9.41
CA LEU A 17 -53.66 -37.50 10.76
C LEU A 17 -53.11 -36.56 11.84
N GLY A 18 -53.90 -35.51 12.17
CA GLY A 18 -53.67 -34.63 13.32
C GLY A 18 -54.66 -33.45 13.45
N VAL A 19 -55.78 -33.49 12.79
CA VAL A 19 -56.82 -32.43 12.87
C VAL A 19 -57.96 -32.89 13.73
N LEU A 20 -57.83 -32.89 15.07
CA LEU A 20 -59.02 -33.08 15.95
C LEU A 20 -58.72 -32.77 17.46
N ALA A 21 -57.69 -32.01 17.82
CA ALA A 21 -57.41 -31.74 19.25
C ALA A 21 -57.14 -30.25 19.60
N ILE A 22 -57.49 -29.29 18.75
CA ILE A 22 -57.17 -27.85 18.99
C ILE A 22 -58.43 -26.98 19.06
N LEU A 23 -59.59 -27.49 19.33
CA LEU A 23 -60.86 -26.73 19.45
C LEU A 23 -61.39 -26.59 20.88
N ALA A 24 -60.67 -26.95 21.92
CA ALA A 24 -61.15 -26.88 23.32
C ALA A 24 -60.37 -25.92 24.24
N VAL A 25 -59.35 -25.16 23.77
CA VAL A 25 -58.57 -24.25 24.59
C VAL A 25 -58.72 -22.74 24.19
N ALA A 26 -59.59 -22.45 23.21
CA ALA A 26 -59.77 -21.11 22.67
C ALA A 26 -60.82 -20.21 23.39
N MET A 27 -61.32 -20.59 24.57
CA MET A 27 -62.44 -19.83 25.23
C MET A 27 -62.19 -19.34 26.64
N LEU A 28 -60.94 -19.12 27.09
CA LEU A 28 -60.69 -18.66 28.46
C LEU A 28 -59.54 -17.62 28.60
N LEU A 29 -59.27 -16.79 27.61
CA LEU A 29 -58.32 -15.68 27.70
C LEU A 29 -58.84 -14.36 27.07
N LEU A 30 -60.08 -13.99 27.35
CA LEU A 30 -60.64 -12.65 27.03
C LEU A 30 -60.85 -11.85 28.31
N ALA A 31 -59.80 -11.49 29.04
CA ALA A 31 -59.84 -10.45 30.07
C ALA A 31 -58.43 -9.88 30.20
N GLY A 32 -58.19 -8.65 29.72
CA GLY A 32 -56.99 -7.92 30.08
C GLY A 32 -56.29 -7.16 28.94
N CYS A 33 -57.00 -6.54 28.00
CA CYS A 33 -56.40 -5.43 27.25
C CYS A 33 -56.47 -4.14 28.08
N GLN A 34 -55.54 -3.95 29.00
CA GLN A 34 -55.17 -2.60 29.43
C GLN A 34 -54.23 -2.00 28.39
N SER A 35 -54.75 -1.04 27.65
CA SER A 35 -53.96 -0.20 26.73
C SER A 35 -53.05 0.69 27.60
N SER A 36 -51.85 0.20 27.89
CA SER A 36 -50.75 1.07 28.30
C SER A 36 -50.33 1.88 27.10
N SER A 37 -50.78 3.10 27.01
CA SER A 37 -50.22 4.11 26.12
C SER A 37 -48.76 4.39 26.58
N ASN A 38 -47.80 3.59 26.09
CA ASN A 38 -46.41 3.96 26.16
C ASN A 38 -46.19 5.11 25.16
N ALA A 39 -46.30 6.33 25.68
CA ALA A 39 -45.63 7.46 25.08
C ALA A 39 -44.13 7.07 25.01
N PRO A 40 -43.42 7.34 23.87
CA PRO A 40 -42.01 7.10 23.85
C PRO A 40 -41.36 7.94 24.95
N ALA A 41 -40.95 7.30 26.03
CA ALA A 41 -40.08 7.92 27.02
C ALA A 41 -38.82 8.32 26.31
N ALA A 42 -38.48 9.60 26.35
CA ALA A 42 -37.16 10.09 25.93
C ALA A 42 -36.11 9.17 26.58
N GLY A 43 -35.32 8.50 25.71
CA GLY A 43 -34.41 7.45 26.12
C GLY A 43 -33.43 7.91 27.18
N THR A 44 -33.71 7.46 28.40
CA THR A 44 -32.67 7.32 29.43
C THR A 44 -32.15 5.89 29.30
N ASP A 45 -30.90 5.72 28.91
CA ASP A 45 -30.22 4.45 29.09
C ASP A 45 -30.34 4.00 30.54
N ALA A 46 -30.45 2.70 30.75
CA ALA A 46 -30.71 2.08 32.08
C ALA A 46 -29.63 2.39 33.15
N THR A 47 -28.64 3.22 32.84
CA THR A 47 -27.58 3.72 33.73
C THR A 47 -27.72 5.18 34.10
N GLY A 48 -28.78 5.90 33.68
CA GLY A 48 -28.97 7.31 34.02
C GLY A 48 -27.94 8.27 33.43
N THR A 49 -27.12 7.81 32.51
CA THR A 49 -26.16 8.67 31.79
C THR A 49 -26.89 9.44 30.71
N LEU A 50 -26.87 10.78 30.78
CA LEU A 50 -27.41 11.63 29.75
C LEU A 50 -26.66 11.30 28.44
N ALA A 51 -27.40 10.88 27.41
CA ALA A 51 -26.82 10.68 26.09
C ALA A 51 -26.21 12.01 25.60
N ILE A 52 -24.90 12.03 25.38
CA ILE A 52 -24.21 13.20 24.84
C ILE A 52 -24.56 13.28 23.36
N GLU A 53 -25.24 14.34 22.95
CA GLU A 53 -25.51 14.59 21.53
C GLU A 53 -24.21 14.90 20.81
N THR A 54 -23.91 14.16 19.73
CA THR A 54 -22.62 14.26 19.02
C THR A 54 -22.78 14.35 17.51
N ILE A 55 -21.79 14.97 16.88
CA ILE A 55 -21.58 14.94 15.43
C ILE A 55 -20.28 14.19 15.16
N THR A 56 -20.34 13.12 14.39
CA THR A 56 -19.15 12.40 13.90
C THR A 56 -18.97 12.65 12.41
N VAL A 57 -17.77 13.04 12.02
CA VAL A 57 -17.41 13.37 10.65
C VAL A 57 -16.05 12.77 10.26
N ASN A 58 -15.86 12.53 8.97
CA ASN A 58 -14.58 12.17 8.41
C ASN A 58 -13.99 13.39 7.69
N GLY A 59 -12.75 13.72 8.01
CA GLY A 59 -11.95 14.74 7.33
C GLY A 59 -10.92 14.12 6.42
N GLU A 60 -10.62 14.79 5.31
CA GLU A 60 -9.57 14.43 4.36
C GLU A 60 -8.67 15.63 4.12
N GLY A 61 -7.35 15.37 4.10
CA GLY A 61 -6.34 16.36 3.76
C GLY A 61 -5.41 15.84 2.67
N LYS A 62 -5.08 16.71 1.71
CA LYS A 62 -4.19 16.40 0.60
C LYS A 62 -3.12 17.47 0.47
N VAL A 63 -1.89 17.01 0.24
CA VAL A 63 -0.71 17.86 0.02
C VAL A 63 0.05 17.30 -1.16
N SER A 64 0.35 18.14 -2.15
CA SER A 64 1.24 17.78 -3.25
C SER A 64 2.62 18.37 -2.98
N VAL A 65 3.64 17.52 -2.95
CA VAL A 65 5.02 17.88 -2.60
C VAL A 65 6.00 17.21 -3.54
N THR A 66 7.14 17.87 -3.81
CA THR A 66 8.23 17.25 -4.56
C THR A 66 8.90 16.17 -3.71
N PRO A 67 9.28 15.03 -4.30
CA PRO A 67 10.10 14.02 -3.62
C PRO A 67 11.38 14.64 -3.05
N ASP A 68 11.81 14.14 -1.91
CA ASP A 68 13.08 14.52 -1.24
C ASP A 68 14.07 13.35 -1.15
N GLU A 69 13.66 12.15 -1.62
CA GLU A 69 14.53 10.99 -1.74
C GLU A 69 14.33 10.26 -3.07
N ALA A 70 15.41 9.65 -3.55
CA ALA A 70 15.41 8.74 -4.68
C ALA A 70 16.10 7.43 -4.31
N ILE A 71 15.49 6.32 -4.66
CA ILE A 71 16.07 4.98 -4.49
C ILE A 71 16.48 4.44 -5.85
N VAL A 72 17.75 4.04 -5.97
CA VAL A 72 18.31 3.36 -7.15
C VAL A 72 18.80 1.98 -6.72
N SER A 73 18.36 0.94 -7.41
CA SER A 73 18.89 -0.41 -7.24
C SER A 73 19.98 -0.65 -8.28
N VAL A 74 21.15 -1.01 -7.81
CA VAL A 74 22.34 -1.29 -8.65
C VAL A 74 22.77 -2.73 -8.41
N ALA A 75 22.85 -3.52 -9.50
CA ALA A 75 23.25 -4.92 -9.40
C ALA A 75 24.31 -5.30 -10.40
N VAL A 76 25.11 -6.29 -10.01
CA VAL A 76 26.08 -6.97 -10.85
C VAL A 76 25.67 -8.43 -10.96
N GLU A 77 25.54 -8.91 -12.18
CA GLU A 77 25.33 -10.32 -12.50
C GLU A 77 26.55 -10.86 -13.25
N THR A 78 27.02 -12.04 -12.85
CA THR A 78 28.19 -12.72 -13.48
C THR A 78 27.91 -14.19 -13.68
N ASP A 79 28.34 -14.72 -14.81
CA ASP A 79 28.24 -16.15 -15.13
C ASP A 79 29.64 -16.80 -15.10
N ALA A 80 29.75 -18.03 -14.56
CA ALA A 80 30.96 -18.82 -14.61
C ALA A 80 30.64 -20.33 -14.66
N ALA A 81 31.65 -21.15 -14.93
CA ALA A 81 31.49 -22.59 -15.01
C ALA A 81 31.14 -23.24 -13.66
N ASP A 82 31.59 -22.65 -12.56
CA ASP A 82 31.32 -23.09 -11.19
C ASP A 82 30.86 -21.94 -10.29
N ALA A 83 30.20 -22.28 -9.18
CA ALA A 83 29.60 -21.32 -8.27
C ALA A 83 30.62 -20.43 -7.56
N ALA A 84 31.79 -20.96 -7.23
CA ALA A 84 32.84 -20.22 -6.51
C ALA A 84 33.42 -19.13 -7.40
N SER A 85 33.75 -19.47 -8.66
CA SER A 85 34.26 -18.53 -9.66
C SER A 85 33.24 -17.45 -10.00
N ALA A 86 31.94 -17.80 -10.12
CA ALA A 86 30.88 -16.84 -10.35
C ALA A 86 30.81 -15.81 -9.20
N LEU A 87 30.82 -16.27 -7.95
CA LEU A 87 30.74 -15.43 -6.77
C LEU A 87 32.00 -14.56 -6.58
N ASP A 88 33.20 -15.11 -6.79
CA ASP A 88 34.45 -14.36 -6.67
C ASP A 88 34.52 -13.21 -7.66
N THR A 89 34.20 -13.48 -8.94
CA THR A 89 34.13 -12.45 -9.99
C THR A 89 33.10 -11.39 -9.65
N ASN A 90 31.89 -11.82 -9.25
CA ASN A 90 30.81 -10.93 -8.87
C ASN A 90 31.19 -9.99 -7.73
N SER A 91 31.85 -10.54 -6.68
CA SER A 91 32.28 -9.75 -5.53
C SER A 91 33.30 -8.68 -5.91
N LYS A 92 34.25 -9.03 -6.79
CA LYS A 92 35.26 -8.08 -7.30
C LYS A 92 34.63 -6.97 -8.14
N ASP A 93 33.67 -7.31 -8.99
CA ASP A 93 33.02 -6.32 -9.84
C ASP A 93 32.06 -5.43 -9.02
N MET A 94 31.31 -5.98 -8.05
CA MET A 94 30.52 -5.18 -7.12
C MET A 94 31.39 -4.23 -6.29
N GLN A 95 32.60 -4.66 -5.88
CA GLN A 95 33.51 -3.76 -5.16
C GLN A 95 33.92 -2.55 -6.00
N LYS A 96 34.18 -2.74 -7.30
CA LYS A 96 34.46 -1.61 -8.21
C LYS A 96 33.28 -0.65 -8.31
N VAL A 97 32.06 -1.19 -8.37
CA VAL A 97 30.82 -0.40 -8.38
C VAL A 97 30.70 0.43 -7.10
N LEU A 98 30.90 -0.20 -5.93
CA LEU A 98 30.85 0.50 -4.64
C LEU A 98 31.89 1.61 -4.55
N ASP A 99 33.11 1.36 -5.02
CA ASP A 99 34.19 2.36 -5.01
C ASP A 99 33.85 3.54 -5.95
N ALA A 100 33.26 3.26 -7.12
CA ALA A 100 32.82 4.30 -8.04
C ALA A 100 31.67 5.15 -7.47
N LEU A 101 30.70 4.53 -6.78
CA LEU A 101 29.63 5.26 -6.12
C LEU A 101 30.16 6.17 -4.99
N LYS A 102 31.12 5.67 -4.19
CA LYS A 102 31.80 6.48 -3.15
C LYS A 102 32.57 7.65 -3.75
N ALA A 103 33.21 7.47 -4.91
CA ALA A 103 33.89 8.54 -5.61
C ALA A 103 32.93 9.66 -6.07
N GLN A 104 31.65 9.36 -6.31
CA GLN A 104 30.59 10.35 -6.54
C GLN A 104 30.07 11.02 -5.26
N GLY A 105 30.70 10.72 -4.10
CA GLY A 105 30.30 11.27 -2.80
C GLY A 105 29.05 10.65 -2.23
N ILE A 106 28.73 9.41 -2.60
CA ILE A 106 27.70 8.61 -1.94
C ILE A 106 28.30 7.99 -0.67
N LYS A 107 27.63 8.17 0.46
CA LYS A 107 28.11 7.70 1.76
C LYS A 107 27.79 6.22 1.96
N ASP A 108 28.57 5.54 2.80
CA ASP A 108 28.29 4.17 3.17
C ASP A 108 26.91 3.98 3.81
N THR A 109 26.40 4.98 4.50
CA THR A 109 25.05 5.00 5.11
C THR A 109 23.91 5.13 4.09
N GLU A 110 24.22 5.51 2.85
CA GLU A 110 23.28 5.66 1.73
C GLU A 110 23.28 4.42 0.84
N ILE A 111 24.14 3.41 1.14
CA ILE A 111 24.28 2.17 0.37
C ILE A 111 23.96 0.99 1.26
N GLU A 112 22.98 0.19 0.87
CA GLU A 112 22.59 -1.02 1.59
C GLU A 112 22.67 -2.23 0.66
N THR A 113 23.26 -3.34 1.13
CA THR A 113 23.22 -4.60 0.38
C THR A 113 21.83 -5.19 0.46
N ALA A 114 21.19 -5.32 -0.70
CA ALA A 114 19.83 -5.82 -0.81
C ALA A 114 19.78 -7.34 -0.99
N ASN A 115 20.68 -7.91 -1.81
CA ASN A 115 20.70 -9.35 -2.09
C ASN A 115 22.08 -9.81 -2.58
N VAL A 116 22.47 -11.02 -2.14
CA VAL A 116 23.59 -11.78 -2.72
C VAL A 116 23.11 -13.21 -2.93
N ALA A 117 23.16 -13.68 -4.17
CA ALA A 117 22.67 -15.02 -4.53
C ALA A 117 23.55 -15.66 -5.61
N VAL A 118 23.66 -17.00 -5.56
CA VAL A 118 24.26 -17.81 -6.61
C VAL A 118 23.32 -18.95 -6.93
N TYR A 119 23.05 -19.18 -8.21
CA TYR A 119 22.16 -20.25 -8.65
C TYR A 119 22.68 -20.93 -9.93
N PRO A 120 22.32 -22.21 -10.13
CA PRO A 120 22.69 -22.92 -11.35
C PRO A 120 21.97 -22.29 -12.56
N ASN A 121 22.75 -21.97 -13.60
CA ASN A 121 22.22 -21.54 -14.89
C ASN A 121 21.95 -22.79 -15.75
N ARG A 122 20.67 -23.03 -16.07
CA ARG A 122 20.21 -24.19 -16.84
C ARG A 122 19.61 -23.73 -18.16
N GLN A 123 19.98 -24.40 -19.23
CA GLN A 123 19.41 -24.19 -20.53
C GLN A 123 18.48 -25.33 -20.88
N TYR A 124 17.24 -24.99 -21.22
CA TYR A 124 16.24 -25.93 -21.72
C TYR A 124 16.40 -26.12 -23.23
N ASP A 125 16.50 -27.37 -23.68
CA ASP A 125 16.51 -27.75 -25.10
C ASP A 125 15.09 -28.17 -25.53
N PRO A 126 14.39 -27.37 -26.36
CA PRO A 126 13.04 -27.69 -26.79
C PRO A 126 12.94 -28.89 -27.73
N GLN A 127 14.06 -29.30 -28.36
CA GLN A 127 14.06 -30.46 -29.24
C GLN A 127 14.13 -31.78 -28.48
N THR A 128 14.89 -31.80 -27.38
CA THR A 128 15.11 -33.02 -26.58
C THR A 128 14.29 -33.04 -25.31
N GLY A 129 13.68 -31.92 -24.89
CA GLY A 129 12.96 -31.77 -23.65
C GLY A 129 13.84 -31.83 -22.40
N LYS A 130 15.16 -31.70 -22.55
CA LYS A 130 16.14 -31.80 -21.44
C LYS A 130 16.65 -30.45 -20.99
N GLU A 131 16.87 -30.34 -19.68
CA GLU A 131 17.62 -29.24 -19.09
C GLU A 131 19.09 -29.64 -18.95
N THR A 132 19.98 -28.76 -19.39
CA THR A 132 21.43 -28.94 -19.26
C THR A 132 22.00 -27.83 -18.40
N LEU A 133 22.81 -28.19 -17.41
CA LEU A 133 23.55 -27.19 -16.61
C LEU A 133 24.65 -26.58 -17.49
N VAL A 134 24.57 -25.25 -17.72
CA VAL A 134 25.55 -24.51 -18.55
C VAL A 134 26.53 -23.71 -17.70
N GLY A 135 26.31 -23.62 -16.40
CA GLY A 135 27.18 -22.90 -15.47
C GLY A 135 26.41 -22.42 -14.25
N TYR A 136 26.95 -21.39 -13.62
CA TYR A 136 26.36 -20.75 -12.44
C TYR A 136 26.31 -19.24 -12.65
N ARG A 137 25.25 -18.63 -12.17
CA ARG A 137 25.07 -17.17 -12.14
C ARG A 137 25.13 -16.68 -10.74
N ALA A 138 25.99 -15.69 -10.47
CA ALA A 138 25.98 -14.92 -9.22
C ALA A 138 25.36 -13.57 -9.45
N GLN A 139 24.54 -13.13 -8.50
CA GLN A 139 23.92 -11.81 -8.46
C GLN A 139 24.23 -11.15 -7.12
N ASN A 140 24.63 -9.89 -7.17
CA ASN A 140 24.79 -9.04 -6.02
C ASN A 140 24.13 -7.71 -6.30
N SER A 141 23.29 -7.23 -5.40
CA SER A 141 22.59 -5.97 -5.57
C SER A 141 22.68 -5.11 -4.32
N VAL A 142 22.80 -3.80 -4.54
CA VAL A 142 22.76 -2.78 -3.51
C VAL A 142 21.64 -1.80 -3.81
N THR A 143 21.06 -1.26 -2.76
CA THR A 143 20.11 -0.16 -2.81
C THR A 143 20.85 1.11 -2.42
N VAL A 144 20.74 2.13 -3.26
CA VAL A 144 21.33 3.46 -3.03
C VAL A 144 20.19 4.43 -2.77
N THR A 145 20.14 5.01 -1.57
CA THR A 145 19.17 6.04 -1.17
C THR A 145 19.81 7.41 -1.27
N LEU A 146 19.28 8.26 -2.13
CA LEU A 146 19.81 9.59 -2.41
C LEU A 146 18.88 10.67 -1.87
N THR A 147 19.42 11.54 -1.01
CA THR A 147 18.74 12.78 -0.58
C THR A 147 19.07 13.97 -1.48
N ASP A 148 20.20 13.93 -2.17
CA ASP A 148 20.55 14.87 -3.23
C ASP A 148 20.12 14.28 -4.57
N LEU A 149 18.93 14.64 -5.02
CA LEU A 149 18.32 14.12 -6.25
C LEU A 149 19.11 14.47 -7.52
N THR A 150 19.96 15.49 -7.46
CA THR A 150 20.80 15.91 -8.61
C THR A 150 21.90 14.90 -8.91
N LYS A 151 22.22 14.02 -7.97
CA LYS A 151 23.22 12.95 -8.14
C LYS A 151 22.71 11.71 -8.86
N VAL A 152 21.40 11.57 -9.05
CA VAL A 152 20.82 10.39 -9.69
C VAL A 152 21.47 10.06 -11.03
N PRO A 153 21.62 11.00 -12.00
CA PRO A 153 22.28 10.70 -13.27
C PRO A 153 23.74 10.25 -13.10
N ALA A 154 24.46 10.87 -12.17
CA ALA A 154 25.87 10.53 -11.91
C ALA A 154 26.04 9.13 -11.32
N VAL A 155 25.09 8.69 -10.46
CA VAL A 155 25.03 7.32 -9.90
C VAL A 155 24.84 6.30 -11.03
N PHE A 156 23.91 6.54 -11.97
CA PHE A 156 23.68 5.64 -13.11
C PHE A 156 24.93 5.54 -13.98
N ALA A 157 25.55 6.66 -14.32
CA ALA A 157 26.75 6.67 -15.16
C ALA A 157 27.92 5.94 -14.47
N ALA A 158 28.25 6.31 -13.22
CA ALA A 158 29.35 5.73 -12.48
C ALA A 158 29.17 4.21 -12.24
N ALA A 159 27.96 3.78 -11.90
CA ALA A 159 27.68 2.37 -11.70
C ALA A 159 27.82 1.56 -13.00
N THR A 160 27.31 2.09 -14.13
CA THR A 160 27.44 1.43 -15.45
C THR A 160 28.89 1.35 -15.89
N GLU A 161 29.66 2.43 -15.78
CA GLU A 161 31.11 2.47 -16.13
C GLU A 161 31.92 1.50 -15.25
N ALA A 162 31.54 1.33 -13.98
CA ALA A 162 32.20 0.41 -13.06
C ALA A 162 31.85 -1.07 -13.26
N GLY A 163 30.85 -1.39 -14.14
CA GLY A 163 30.50 -2.75 -14.51
C GLY A 163 29.15 -3.24 -13.94
N ALA A 164 28.33 -2.37 -13.34
CA ALA A 164 26.95 -2.73 -13.04
C ALA A 164 26.19 -2.99 -14.35
N ASN A 165 25.51 -4.14 -14.43
CA ASN A 165 24.82 -4.58 -15.64
C ASN A 165 23.29 -4.74 -15.45
N ASN A 166 22.80 -4.46 -14.24
CA ASN A 166 21.38 -4.39 -13.94
C ASN A 166 21.15 -3.22 -12.98
N ILE A 167 20.57 -2.12 -13.49
CA ILE A 167 20.30 -0.92 -12.72
C ILE A 167 18.82 -0.58 -12.92
N THR A 168 18.09 -0.44 -11.84
CA THR A 168 16.67 -0.10 -11.85
C THR A 168 16.36 1.09 -10.95
N GLY A 169 15.33 1.85 -11.30
CA GLY A 169 14.95 3.09 -10.65
C GLY A 169 15.10 4.29 -11.59
N PRO A 170 15.11 5.53 -11.09
CA PRO A 170 14.89 5.86 -9.67
C PRO A 170 13.44 5.65 -9.24
N VAL A 171 13.25 5.25 -7.98
CA VAL A 171 11.96 5.31 -7.30
C VAL A 171 11.97 6.56 -6.43
N TRP A 172 11.08 7.50 -6.73
CA TRP A 172 10.97 8.76 -6.00
C TRP A 172 10.05 8.58 -4.81
N ARG A 173 10.46 9.03 -3.64
CA ARG A 173 9.66 8.97 -2.42
C ARG A 173 9.87 10.19 -1.53
N LEU A 174 9.09 10.25 -0.46
CA LEU A 174 9.31 11.17 0.64
C LEU A 174 10.08 10.47 1.75
N SER A 175 11.02 11.19 2.35
CA SER A 175 11.70 10.73 3.56
C SER A 175 10.73 10.62 4.75
N ASP A 176 11.07 9.79 5.72
CA ASP A 176 10.25 9.61 6.93
C ASP A 176 10.10 10.91 7.74
N ASN A 177 11.03 11.85 7.59
CA ASN A 177 11.01 13.14 8.26
C ASN A 177 10.28 14.24 7.46
N ASN A 178 9.69 13.93 6.31
CA ASN A 178 9.00 14.92 5.48
C ASN A 178 7.77 15.48 6.20
N GLN A 179 7.61 16.80 6.18
CA GLN A 179 6.52 17.48 6.90
C GLN A 179 5.16 17.37 6.19
N ALA A 180 5.10 16.87 4.96
CA ALA A 180 3.87 16.77 4.17
C ALA A 180 2.80 15.90 4.86
N VAL A 181 3.19 14.86 5.60
CA VAL A 181 2.28 14.04 6.40
C VAL A 181 1.59 14.88 7.48
N ASN A 182 2.37 15.67 8.23
CA ASN A 182 1.82 16.53 9.29
C ASN A 182 0.90 17.62 8.71
N GLU A 183 1.26 18.18 7.56
CA GLU A 183 0.43 19.14 6.86
C GLU A 183 -0.87 18.50 6.35
N ALA A 184 -0.82 17.30 5.80
CA ALA A 184 -2.00 16.57 5.35
C ALA A 184 -2.95 16.24 6.53
N LEU A 185 -2.42 15.82 7.68
CA LEU A 185 -3.20 15.58 8.91
C LEU A 185 -3.83 16.88 9.43
N THR A 186 -3.11 17.99 9.38
CA THR A 186 -3.66 19.30 9.74
C THR A 186 -4.85 19.67 8.86
N ARG A 187 -4.69 19.58 7.54
CA ARG A 187 -5.76 19.84 6.57
C ARG A 187 -6.95 18.89 6.75
N ALA A 188 -6.68 17.60 7.06
CA ALA A 188 -7.74 16.63 7.34
C ALA A 188 -8.56 17.04 8.58
N THR A 189 -7.89 17.49 9.64
CA THR A 189 -8.55 17.93 10.87
C THR A 189 -9.38 19.20 10.65
N GLU A 190 -8.85 20.17 9.91
CA GLU A 190 -9.57 21.40 9.53
C GLU A 190 -10.80 21.08 8.66
N ASN A 191 -10.66 20.14 7.73
CA ASN A 191 -11.78 19.69 6.88
C ASN A 191 -12.87 18.98 7.71
N ALA A 192 -12.49 18.15 8.69
CA ALA A 192 -13.43 17.52 9.61
C ALA A 192 -14.21 18.59 10.42
N LEU A 193 -13.51 19.59 10.95
CA LEU A 193 -14.16 20.69 11.69
C LEU A 193 -15.12 21.47 10.81
N GLY A 194 -14.72 21.82 9.57
CA GLY A 194 -15.59 22.52 8.63
C GLY A 194 -16.85 21.73 8.29
N LYS A 195 -16.74 20.42 8.09
CA LYS A 195 -17.90 19.53 7.88
C LYS A 195 -18.82 19.50 9.11
N ALA A 196 -18.25 19.38 10.31
CA ALA A 196 -19.03 19.41 11.55
C ALA A 196 -19.78 20.71 11.73
N GLN A 197 -19.16 21.86 11.46
CA GLN A 197 -19.79 23.18 11.51
C GLN A 197 -20.95 23.31 10.51
N THR A 198 -20.76 22.82 9.28
CA THR A 198 -21.81 22.82 8.27
C THR A 198 -23.03 22.01 8.70
N LEU A 199 -22.80 20.79 9.24
CA LEU A 199 -23.86 19.91 9.72
C LEU A 199 -24.58 20.50 10.95
N ALA A 200 -23.83 21.05 11.90
CA ALA A 200 -24.38 21.70 13.08
C ALA A 200 -25.29 22.87 12.71
N THR A 201 -24.82 23.75 11.81
CA THR A 201 -25.59 24.91 11.34
C THR A 201 -26.88 24.48 10.65
N ALA A 202 -26.82 23.47 9.78
CA ALA A 202 -28.01 22.95 9.09
C ALA A 202 -29.03 22.29 10.06
N SER A 203 -28.55 21.79 11.21
CA SER A 203 -29.38 21.18 12.25
C SER A 203 -29.85 22.17 13.32
N GLY A 204 -29.49 23.45 13.24
CA GLY A 204 -29.86 24.48 14.21
C GLY A 204 -29.12 24.36 15.56
N VAL A 205 -27.94 23.71 15.58
CA VAL A 205 -27.08 23.54 16.74
C VAL A 205 -25.68 24.11 16.47
N LYS A 206 -24.82 24.15 17.50
CA LYS A 206 -23.42 24.57 17.39
C LYS A 206 -22.48 23.37 17.60
N VAL A 207 -21.28 23.46 17.04
CA VAL A 207 -20.20 22.52 17.33
C VAL A 207 -19.55 22.94 18.65
N GLY A 208 -19.55 22.03 19.60
CA GLY A 208 -18.84 22.18 20.87
C GLY A 208 -17.44 21.57 20.85
N SER A 209 -16.96 21.12 21.99
CA SER A 209 -15.64 20.50 22.14
C SER A 209 -15.53 19.19 21.39
N ILE A 210 -14.30 18.91 20.90
CA ILE A 210 -13.95 17.60 20.36
C ILE A 210 -13.94 16.56 21.49
N LEU A 211 -14.57 15.43 21.28
CA LEU A 211 -14.65 14.31 22.22
C LEU A 211 -13.71 13.18 21.84
N VAL A 212 -13.61 12.89 20.55
CA VAL A 212 -12.77 11.83 20.00
C VAL A 212 -12.16 12.35 18.71
N LEU A 213 -10.86 12.13 18.54
CA LEU A 213 -10.13 12.33 17.31
C LEU A 213 -9.32 11.07 17.05
N ASN A 214 -9.61 10.39 15.97
CA ASN A 214 -8.86 9.23 15.52
C ASN A 214 -8.17 9.55 14.20
N GLU A 215 -6.89 9.29 14.15
CA GLU A 215 -6.14 9.24 12.90
C GLU A 215 -6.61 8.02 12.10
N GLY A 216 -6.93 8.23 10.85
CA GLY A 216 -7.27 7.18 9.89
C GLY A 216 -6.06 6.74 9.07
N SER A 217 -6.24 6.60 7.77
CA SER A 217 -5.15 6.23 6.88
C SER A 217 -4.31 7.45 6.47
N VAL A 218 -2.99 7.27 6.44
CA VAL A 218 -2.06 8.18 5.77
C VAL A 218 -1.44 7.41 4.60
N SER A 219 -1.42 8.02 3.41
CA SER A 219 -0.86 7.42 2.20
C SER A 219 0.07 8.40 1.51
N SER A 220 1.26 7.94 1.21
CA SER A 220 2.30 8.66 0.47
C SER A 220 2.92 7.68 -0.55
N PRO A 221 2.24 7.38 -1.66
CA PRO A 221 2.70 6.38 -2.61
C PRO A 221 3.98 6.85 -3.29
N PRO A 222 5.00 5.98 -3.41
CA PRO A 222 6.19 6.28 -4.19
C PRO A 222 5.85 6.39 -5.67
N ILE A 223 6.62 7.20 -6.41
CA ILE A 223 6.50 7.33 -7.86
C ILE A 223 7.62 6.51 -8.52
N PHE A 224 7.21 5.57 -9.35
CA PHE A 224 8.12 4.79 -10.18
C PHE A 224 8.36 5.53 -11.49
N TYR A 225 9.61 5.50 -11.95
CA TYR A 225 9.94 5.96 -13.30
C TYR A 225 9.29 4.98 -14.29
N ALA A 226 8.22 5.41 -14.94
CA ALA A 226 7.62 4.62 -16.02
C ALA A 226 8.48 4.81 -17.27
N ASP A 227 9.02 3.71 -17.78
CA ASP A 227 9.84 3.65 -18.98
C ASP A 227 8.98 4.02 -20.21
N GLN A 228 8.87 5.32 -20.52
CA GLN A 228 8.22 5.81 -21.75
C GLN A 228 9.12 5.63 -23.00
N ALA A 229 10.29 5.02 -22.85
CA ALA A 229 11.30 4.94 -23.90
C ALA A 229 11.03 3.86 -24.96
N LEU A 230 9.97 3.06 -24.88
CA LEU A 230 9.69 2.00 -25.86
C LEU A 230 8.94 2.46 -27.12
N ALA A 231 8.61 3.76 -27.25
CA ALA A 231 7.86 4.26 -28.42
C ALA A 231 8.71 4.94 -29.49
N SER A 232 10.02 5.10 -29.29
CA SER A 232 10.91 5.75 -30.29
C SER A 232 12.06 4.82 -30.61
N GLY A 233 12.05 4.23 -31.83
CA GLY A 233 13.12 3.40 -32.36
C GLY A 233 14.47 4.13 -32.31
N ALA A 234 15.22 3.89 -31.26
CA ALA A 234 16.51 4.50 -31.02
C ALA A 234 17.60 3.78 -31.84
N SER A 235 18.20 4.50 -32.74
CA SER A 235 19.45 4.19 -33.41
C SER A 235 20.56 3.90 -32.39
N LYS A 236 21.35 2.87 -32.69
CA LYS A 236 22.54 2.47 -31.94
C LYS A 236 23.64 3.53 -32.10
N ASP A 237 23.68 4.49 -31.22
CA ASP A 237 24.87 5.32 -31.04
C ASP A 237 25.29 5.27 -29.59
N SER A 238 26.48 4.77 -29.31
CA SER A 238 26.95 4.27 -28.03
C SER A 238 27.52 5.41 -27.14
N SER A 239 26.75 6.44 -26.90
CA SER A 239 27.02 7.33 -25.78
C SER A 239 25.90 7.12 -24.74
N VAL A 240 26.25 6.59 -23.57
CA VAL A 240 25.32 6.42 -22.45
C VAL A 240 24.96 7.82 -21.96
N THR A 241 23.95 8.42 -22.59
CA THR A 241 23.33 9.63 -22.05
C THR A 241 22.36 9.19 -20.95
N PRO A 242 22.59 9.55 -19.68
CA PRO A 242 21.65 9.22 -18.61
C PRO A 242 20.26 9.76 -18.95
N PRO A 243 19.19 9.02 -18.70
CA PRO A 243 17.84 9.49 -18.96
C PRO A 243 17.56 10.76 -18.15
N PRO A 244 16.88 11.78 -18.72
CA PRO A 244 16.48 12.95 -17.96
C PRO A 244 15.50 12.53 -16.88
N THR A 245 15.88 12.70 -15.62
CA THR A 245 15.09 12.31 -14.45
C THR A 245 14.45 13.56 -13.82
N SER A 246 13.18 13.82 -14.13
CA SER A 246 12.40 14.87 -13.45
C SER A 246 11.36 14.21 -12.56
N PRO A 247 11.42 14.37 -11.24
CA PRO A 247 10.44 13.80 -10.34
C PRO A 247 9.07 14.49 -10.53
N GLN A 248 8.00 13.69 -10.53
CA GLN A 248 6.63 14.19 -10.42
C GLN A 248 6.32 14.48 -8.93
N MET A 249 5.31 15.33 -8.69
CA MET A 249 4.86 15.60 -7.32
C MET A 249 4.17 14.36 -6.73
N ILE A 250 4.45 14.08 -5.46
CA ILE A 250 3.79 13.04 -4.68
C ILE A 250 2.58 13.65 -3.99
N GLU A 251 1.39 13.05 -4.14
CA GLU A 251 0.20 13.42 -3.39
C GLU A 251 0.19 12.64 -2.07
N VAL A 252 0.36 13.34 -0.96
CA VAL A 252 0.16 12.82 0.39
C VAL A 252 -1.29 13.01 0.76
N THR A 253 -1.97 11.94 1.14
CA THR A 253 -3.37 11.96 1.59
C THR A 253 -3.45 11.47 3.01
N ALA A 254 -4.14 12.21 3.88
CA ALA A 254 -4.44 11.82 5.24
C ALA A 254 -5.94 11.85 5.50
N SER A 255 -6.43 10.97 6.36
CA SER A 255 -7.82 10.95 6.82
C SER A 255 -7.90 10.96 8.34
N VAL A 256 -8.91 11.62 8.90
CA VAL A 256 -9.22 11.62 10.32
C VAL A 256 -10.71 11.41 10.53
N THR A 257 -11.06 10.79 11.66
CA THR A 257 -12.44 10.72 12.13
C THR A 257 -12.54 11.52 13.42
N ALA A 258 -13.42 12.54 13.43
CA ALA A 258 -13.60 13.43 14.55
C ALA A 258 -15.05 13.38 15.07
N THR A 259 -15.21 13.27 16.38
CA THR A 259 -16.51 13.35 17.07
C THR A 259 -16.54 14.58 17.95
N TYR A 260 -17.50 15.44 17.71
CA TYR A 260 -17.72 16.68 18.43
C TYR A 260 -19.00 16.60 19.26
N ARG A 261 -19.03 17.29 20.37
CA ARG A 261 -20.26 17.55 21.13
C ARG A 261 -21.16 18.51 20.34
N MET A 262 -22.48 18.31 20.38
CA MET A 262 -23.45 19.32 19.94
C MET A 262 -23.83 20.23 21.10
N GLU A 263 -23.94 21.54 20.83
CA GLU A 263 -24.37 22.56 21.73
C GLU A 263 -25.58 23.29 21.15
N ARG A 264 -26.61 23.51 21.96
CA ARG A 264 -27.81 24.23 21.53
C ARG A 264 -27.68 25.74 21.75
#